data_459db05369d68e8fdad8715077d612e9
#
_entry.id   459db05369d68e8fdad8715077d612e9
#
_cell.length_a   1.000
_cell.length_b   1.000
_cell.length_c   1.000
_cell.angle_alpha   90.00
_cell.angle_beta   90.00
_cell.angle_gamma   90.00
#
_symmetry.space_group_name_H-M   'P 1'
#
loop_
_entity.id
_entity.type
_entity.pdbx_description
1 polymer ?
#
loop_
_entity_poly.entity_id
_entity_poly.type
_entity_poly.pdbx_seq_one_letter_code
_entity_poly.pdbx_strand_id
1 'polypeptide(L)'
;MSEVEVIRRRNLMASGVAVALAGGGAAAYGLADRGAAGDSAGSDDSVGVPVQLRGILPEKYVALIALDIGRPHGALRELVKQVRVAAEPDTSVGFALGAKLFGPEKSIPRRLKAMPHFTGDLLDPAMAHGDVLAHVASDKAAAIQKTVERLRNTTSPHWTIRWHINGSRPANRVEDGRGLARNPFHFTEGFGNPGTDRESLSRALISADQNEPQWAVGGSYQVVRIIRFATDLWDKDSVREQERIIGRRRDGGWLDGTPADEQPNFAADPTGRLTPLDSHVRLAAPDRRTPPPIVRRSYSYDRGNGDTGIIFSCFQRDLTQGFEAAQKRLEGEPLAKYLLTTGGGYFFVPPHGNKWIDTFS
;
A
#
# COMPACT_ATOMS: atom_id res chain seq x y z
N MET A 1 13.36 -52.68 37.36
CA MET A 1 14.42 -53.32 36.59
C MET A 1 14.18 -52.86 35.20
N SER A 2 14.92 -51.90 34.86
CA SER A 2 16.07 -51.73 33.93
C SER A 2 15.54 -51.57 32.48
N GLU A 3 15.91 -50.65 31.65
CA GLU A 3 17.15 -49.86 31.59
C GLU A 3 16.95 -48.68 30.61
N VAL A 4 17.67 -47.65 30.89
CA VAL A 4 17.92 -46.43 30.14
C VAL A 4 18.87 -46.75 28.98
N GLU A 5 18.63 -46.20 27.79
CA GLU A 5 19.75 -45.97 26.89
C GLU A 5 19.63 -44.69 26.07
N VAL A 6 20.60 -43.83 26.35
CA VAL A 6 20.93 -42.55 25.71
C VAL A 6 21.88 -42.87 24.56
N ILE A 7 21.65 -42.43 23.34
CA ILE A 7 22.67 -42.38 22.29
C ILE A 7 22.86 -40.99 21.72
N ARG A 8 24.11 -40.59 21.79
CA ARG A 8 24.75 -39.34 21.45
C ARG A 8 24.78 -38.99 19.97
N ARG A 9 24.86 -37.69 19.77
CA ARG A 9 25.30 -37.00 18.54
C ARG A 9 26.56 -37.63 17.89
N ARG A 10 26.59 -37.69 16.56
CA ARG A 10 27.87 -37.59 15.82
C ARG A 10 27.66 -36.85 14.48
N ASN A 11 28.47 -35.78 14.34
CA ASN A 11 28.74 -35.05 13.11
C ASN A 11 29.34 -35.96 12.04
N LEU A 12 28.98 -35.77 10.80
CA LEU A 12 29.90 -36.08 9.67
C LEU A 12 29.70 -35.00 8.59
N MET A 13 30.77 -34.27 8.37
CA MET A 13 31.00 -33.51 7.13
C MET A 13 31.47 -34.49 6.05
N ALA A 14 31.06 -34.28 4.81
CA ALA A 14 31.95 -34.30 3.64
C ALA A 14 31.20 -34.13 2.30
N SER A 15 31.54 -33.07 1.60
CA SER A 15 31.96 -32.99 0.19
C SER A 15 30.99 -33.35 -0.93
N GLY A 16 30.47 -32.30 -1.58
CA GLY A 16 30.65 -32.00 -3.00
C GLY A 16 29.97 -32.89 -4.04
N VAL A 17 29.03 -32.30 -4.78
CA VAL A 17 29.06 -32.22 -6.24
C VAL A 17 27.95 -31.22 -6.67
N ALA A 18 28.34 -30.22 -7.44
CA ALA A 18 27.43 -29.27 -8.07
C ALA A 18 26.72 -29.92 -9.25
N VAL A 19 25.39 -29.82 -9.30
CA VAL A 19 24.65 -29.93 -10.57
C VAL A 19 23.70 -28.72 -10.63
N ALA A 20 24.02 -27.85 -11.56
CA ALA A 20 23.15 -26.74 -11.95
C ALA A 20 21.96 -27.31 -12.73
N LEU A 21 20.73 -27.05 -12.27
CA LEU A 21 19.54 -27.05 -13.11
C LEU A 21 18.72 -25.79 -12.78
N ALA A 22 18.46 -25.07 -13.84
CA ALA A 22 17.76 -23.79 -13.88
C ALA A 22 16.27 -23.94 -13.49
N GLY A 23 15.74 -22.92 -12.80
CA GLY A 23 14.32 -22.62 -12.84
C GLY A 23 13.63 -22.62 -11.48
N GLY A 24 13.38 -21.43 -10.91
CA GLY A 24 12.50 -21.25 -9.77
C GLY A 24 13.07 -20.29 -8.73
N GLY A 25 12.93 -18.97 -8.99
CA GLY A 25 13.41 -17.93 -8.07
C GLY A 25 12.63 -17.94 -6.77
N ALA A 26 13.19 -18.48 -5.72
CA ALA A 26 12.82 -18.19 -4.35
C ALA A 26 13.28 -16.77 -4.04
N ALA A 27 12.33 -15.83 -3.90
CA ALA A 27 12.62 -14.49 -3.40
C ALA A 27 12.88 -14.58 -1.89
N ALA A 28 14.14 -14.78 -1.51
CA ALA A 28 14.58 -14.59 -0.14
C ALA A 28 14.43 -13.11 0.21
N TYR A 29 13.58 -12.79 1.21
CA TYR A 29 13.52 -11.48 1.82
C TYR A 29 14.82 -11.22 2.61
N GLY A 30 15.81 -10.64 1.91
CA GLY A 30 17.01 -10.13 2.54
C GLY A 30 16.67 -8.86 3.31
N LEU A 31 16.68 -8.92 4.63
CA LEU A 31 16.67 -7.76 5.51
C LEU A 31 18.05 -7.07 5.43
N ALA A 32 18.12 -5.94 4.76
CA ALA A 32 19.19 -5.00 5.03
C ALA A 32 18.89 -4.34 6.39
N ASP A 33 19.75 -4.64 7.34
CA ASP A 33 19.82 -3.99 8.66
C ASP A 33 20.00 -2.47 8.43
N ARG A 34 19.02 -1.66 8.85
CA ARG A 34 19.19 -0.20 8.89
C ARG A 34 20.00 0.15 10.15
N GLY A 35 21.29 -0.06 10.06
CA GLY A 35 22.25 0.51 11.00
C GLY A 35 22.23 2.05 10.92
N ALA A 36 22.46 2.68 12.05
CA ALA A 36 22.46 4.12 12.29
C ALA A 36 23.05 4.93 11.13
N ALA A 37 22.34 6.02 10.78
CA ALA A 37 22.75 6.98 9.77
C ALA A 37 24.10 7.62 10.16
N GLY A 38 25.14 7.16 9.48
CA GLY A 38 26.40 7.89 9.31
C GLY A 38 26.43 8.40 7.90
N ASP A 39 26.69 9.69 7.73
CA ASP A 39 26.91 10.35 6.46
C ASP A 39 27.92 9.57 5.60
N SER A 40 27.45 8.88 4.58
CA SER A 40 28.26 8.46 3.46
C SER A 40 27.49 8.80 2.19
N ALA A 41 28.02 9.75 1.44
CA ALA A 41 27.60 10.06 0.06
C ALA A 41 27.86 8.83 -0.83
N GLY A 42 26.93 7.86 -0.76
CA GLY A 42 26.79 6.79 -1.73
C GLY A 42 25.84 7.24 -2.81
N SER A 43 26.14 6.98 -4.06
CA SER A 43 25.27 7.21 -5.21
C SER A 43 23.87 6.61 -4.94
N ASP A 44 22.92 7.49 -4.65
CA ASP A 44 21.56 7.13 -4.31
C ASP A 44 20.82 6.73 -5.61
N ASP A 45 20.77 5.44 -5.91
CA ASP A 45 19.97 4.87 -7.01
C ASP A 45 18.46 5.15 -6.88
N SER A 46 18.02 5.74 -5.75
CA SER A 46 16.65 6.20 -5.53
C SER A 46 16.38 7.60 -6.10
N VAL A 47 17.36 8.23 -6.73
CA VAL A 47 17.20 9.52 -7.43
C VAL A 47 16.21 9.32 -8.57
N GLY A 48 14.99 9.82 -8.41
CA GLY A 48 13.92 9.70 -9.40
C GLY A 48 12.67 8.95 -8.91
N VAL A 49 12.77 8.13 -7.87
CA VAL A 49 11.63 7.39 -7.32
C VAL A 49 10.79 8.28 -6.38
N PRO A 50 9.45 8.36 -6.58
CA PRO A 50 8.56 9.05 -5.65
C PRO A 50 8.72 8.54 -4.21
N VAL A 51 8.68 9.45 -3.23
CA VAL A 51 8.89 9.15 -1.81
C VAL A 51 7.99 8.01 -1.33
N GLN A 52 6.73 8.00 -1.75
CA GLN A 52 5.73 6.99 -1.36
C GLN A 52 6.04 5.57 -1.85
N LEU A 53 6.97 5.43 -2.80
CA LEU A 53 7.34 4.15 -3.41
C LEU A 53 8.74 3.66 -3.02
N ARG A 54 9.44 4.39 -2.16
CA ARG A 54 10.77 4.00 -1.71
C ARG A 54 10.71 2.82 -0.75
N GLY A 55 11.64 1.90 -0.89
CA GLY A 55 11.75 0.69 -0.09
C GLY A 55 10.63 -0.33 -0.35
N ILE A 56 10.81 -1.55 0.10
CA ILE A 56 9.82 -2.63 -0.03
C ILE A 56 8.67 -2.45 0.96
N LEU A 57 8.96 -2.06 2.18
CA LEU A 57 7.98 -1.83 3.23
C LEU A 57 7.81 -0.32 3.46
N PRO A 58 6.57 0.16 3.60
CA PRO A 58 6.33 1.53 4.01
C PRO A 58 6.69 1.73 5.49
N GLU A 59 6.86 2.99 5.89
CA GLU A 59 7.02 3.39 7.29
C GLU A 59 5.83 2.93 8.15
N LYS A 60 6.03 2.84 9.48
CA LYS A 60 5.02 2.31 10.41
C LYS A 60 3.77 3.17 10.56
N TYR A 61 3.91 4.48 10.40
CA TYR A 61 2.83 5.46 10.59
C TYR A 61 2.72 6.39 9.40
N VAL A 62 1.50 6.79 9.08
CA VAL A 62 1.19 7.70 7.99
C VAL A 62 0.12 8.71 8.40
N ALA A 63 0.20 9.92 7.89
CA ALA A 63 -0.94 10.82 7.73
C ALA A 63 -1.16 11.08 6.25
N LEU A 64 -2.36 10.82 5.75
CA LEU A 64 -2.84 11.29 4.47
C LEU A 64 -3.67 12.54 4.70
N ILE A 65 -3.29 13.64 4.05
CA ILE A 65 -3.91 14.95 4.24
C ILE A 65 -4.31 15.49 2.86
N ALA A 66 -5.60 15.50 2.58
CA ALA A 66 -6.12 16.09 1.36
C ALA A 66 -6.36 17.58 1.56
N LEU A 67 -5.94 18.36 0.59
CA LEU A 67 -5.97 19.82 0.61
C LEU A 67 -6.68 20.32 -0.63
N ASP A 68 -7.52 21.34 -0.45
CA ASP A 68 -8.09 22.11 -1.54
C ASP A 68 -7.30 23.41 -1.71
N ILE A 69 -7.01 23.78 -2.96
CA ILE A 69 -6.23 24.96 -3.31
C ILE A 69 -7.15 26.05 -3.81
N GLY A 70 -7.08 27.23 -3.17
CA GLY A 70 -7.65 28.46 -3.71
C GLY A 70 -6.84 28.93 -4.94
N ARG A 71 -7.47 29.73 -5.80
CA ARG A 71 -6.89 30.17 -7.07
C ARG A 71 -6.03 31.45 -6.93
N PRO A 72 -4.79 31.41 -6.51
CA PRO A 72 -3.77 32.23 -7.17
C PRO A 72 -2.60 31.40 -7.71
N HIS A 73 -1.97 31.91 -8.78
CA HIS A 73 -0.70 31.39 -9.25
C HIS A 73 0.30 31.29 -8.07
N GLY A 74 1.03 30.19 -7.99
CA GLY A 74 1.99 29.97 -6.90
C GLY A 74 1.43 29.31 -5.63
N ALA A 75 0.11 29.16 -5.49
CA ALA A 75 -0.50 28.52 -4.30
C ALA A 75 0.01 27.09 -4.07
N LEU A 76 0.20 26.32 -5.14
CA LEU A 76 0.76 24.95 -5.04
C LEU A 76 2.20 24.95 -4.52
N ARG A 77 3.05 25.88 -4.98
CA ARG A 77 4.43 25.99 -4.51
C ARG A 77 4.50 26.37 -3.03
N GLU A 78 3.64 27.31 -2.60
CA GLU A 78 3.56 27.73 -1.21
C GLU A 78 3.01 26.60 -0.32
N LEU A 79 1.98 25.87 -0.77
CA LEU A 79 1.46 24.69 -0.08
C LEU A 79 2.56 23.64 0.14
N VAL A 80 3.28 23.24 -0.91
CA VAL A 80 4.36 22.26 -0.82
C VAL A 80 5.43 22.71 0.16
N LYS A 81 5.80 23.99 0.14
CA LYS A 81 6.78 24.59 1.07
C LYS A 81 6.27 24.50 2.51
N GLN A 82 5.03 24.94 2.77
CA GLN A 82 4.45 24.96 4.12
C GLN A 82 4.29 23.54 4.70
N VAL A 83 3.86 22.56 3.89
CA VAL A 83 3.78 21.18 4.33
C VAL A 83 5.17 20.63 4.72
N ARG A 84 6.21 20.93 3.93
CA ARG A 84 7.58 20.50 4.24
C ARG A 84 8.14 21.18 5.49
N VAL A 85 7.83 22.45 5.70
CA VAL A 85 8.25 23.20 6.90
C VAL A 85 7.55 22.67 8.16
N ALA A 86 6.29 22.28 8.05
CA ALA A 86 5.52 21.70 9.16
C ALA A 86 6.01 20.29 9.54
N ALA A 87 6.63 19.57 8.60
CA ALA A 87 7.08 18.20 8.79
C ALA A 87 8.22 18.11 9.82
N GLU A 88 8.12 17.10 10.71
CA GLU A 88 9.23 16.76 11.63
C GLU A 88 10.41 16.18 10.84
N PRO A 89 11.66 16.32 11.33
CA PRO A 89 12.86 15.85 10.63
C PRO A 89 12.84 14.35 10.27
N ASP A 90 12.20 13.53 11.12
CA ASP A 90 12.11 12.08 10.93
C ASP A 90 10.91 11.65 10.07
N THR A 91 10.38 12.54 9.25
CA THR A 91 9.25 12.24 8.34
C THR A 91 9.67 12.26 6.89
N SER A 92 9.11 11.34 6.11
CA SER A 92 9.11 11.42 4.66
C SER A 92 7.85 12.14 4.18
N VAL A 93 8.00 13.07 3.23
CA VAL A 93 6.90 13.87 2.69
C VAL A 93 6.81 13.70 1.20
N GLY A 94 5.70 13.15 0.72
CA GLY A 94 5.35 13.04 -0.69
C GLY A 94 4.05 13.77 -1.01
N PHE A 95 3.83 14.01 -2.30
CA PHE A 95 2.63 14.69 -2.80
C PHE A 95 1.99 13.89 -3.91
N ALA A 96 0.67 13.99 -4.01
CA ALA A 96 -0.08 13.50 -5.15
C ALA A 96 -1.16 14.53 -5.53
N LEU A 97 -1.52 14.57 -6.81
CA LEU A 97 -2.32 15.62 -7.42
C LEU A 97 -3.68 15.05 -7.83
N GLY A 98 -4.76 15.68 -7.38
CA GLY A 98 -6.12 15.33 -7.77
C GLY A 98 -6.49 15.88 -9.16
N ALA A 99 -7.46 15.24 -9.80
CA ALA A 99 -7.88 15.61 -11.16
C ALA A 99 -8.36 17.07 -11.29
N LYS A 100 -8.98 17.63 -10.24
CA LYS A 100 -9.49 19.01 -10.25
C LYS A 100 -8.40 20.09 -10.30
N LEU A 101 -7.18 19.76 -9.88
CA LEU A 101 -6.05 20.69 -9.93
C LEU A 101 -5.70 21.10 -11.36
N PHE A 102 -5.99 20.21 -12.31
CA PHE A 102 -5.71 20.41 -13.73
C PHE A 102 -6.88 21.14 -14.39
N GLY A 103 -6.66 22.39 -14.80
CA GLY A 103 -7.61 23.12 -15.63
C GLY A 103 -7.60 22.58 -17.08
N PRO A 104 -8.53 23.05 -17.93
CA PRO A 104 -8.68 22.58 -19.31
C PRO A 104 -7.45 22.83 -20.20
N GLU A 105 -6.61 23.78 -19.83
CA GLU A 105 -5.42 24.18 -20.61
C GLU A 105 -4.15 23.39 -20.23
N LYS A 106 -4.20 22.59 -19.14
CA LYS A 106 -3.00 21.89 -18.64
C LYS A 106 -2.98 20.44 -19.11
N SER A 107 -1.81 19.96 -19.44
CA SER A 107 -1.58 18.56 -19.81
C SER A 107 -1.78 17.65 -18.60
N ILE A 108 -2.98 17.13 -18.46
CA ILE A 108 -3.35 16.16 -17.41
C ILE A 108 -2.75 14.78 -17.70
N PRO A 109 -2.26 14.04 -16.70
CA PRO A 109 -1.95 12.62 -16.87
C PRO A 109 -3.18 11.87 -17.37
N ARG A 110 -3.02 11.15 -18.49
CA ARG A 110 -4.15 10.70 -19.34
C ARG A 110 -5.19 9.83 -18.63
N ARG A 111 -4.77 9.07 -17.61
CA ARG A 111 -5.67 8.19 -16.84
C ARG A 111 -6.16 8.82 -15.55
N LEU A 112 -5.71 10.04 -15.21
CA LEU A 112 -6.19 10.73 -14.02
C LEU A 112 -7.61 11.24 -14.25
N LYS A 113 -8.51 10.82 -13.39
CA LYS A 113 -9.92 11.22 -13.36
C LYS A 113 -10.42 11.27 -11.92
N ALA A 114 -11.60 11.84 -11.70
CA ALA A 114 -12.28 11.66 -10.42
C ALA A 114 -12.55 10.17 -10.20
N MET A 115 -12.34 9.68 -8.97
CA MET A 115 -12.64 8.30 -8.62
C MET A 115 -14.14 8.05 -8.80
N PRO A 116 -14.56 7.04 -9.59
CA PRO A 116 -15.97 6.70 -9.73
C PRO A 116 -16.51 6.08 -8.43
N HIS A 117 -17.82 6.06 -8.29
CA HIS A 117 -18.48 5.22 -7.31
C HIS A 117 -18.41 3.75 -7.74
N PHE A 118 -18.08 2.88 -6.80
CA PHE A 118 -18.14 1.43 -6.96
C PHE A 118 -19.32 0.87 -6.19
N THR A 119 -19.76 -0.33 -6.56
CA THR A 119 -20.83 -1.04 -5.85
C THR A 119 -20.49 -1.17 -4.36
N GLY A 120 -21.40 -0.75 -3.48
CA GLY A 120 -21.21 -0.78 -2.03
C GLY A 120 -20.48 0.44 -1.44
N ASP A 121 -20.09 1.43 -2.25
CA ASP A 121 -19.52 2.68 -1.74
C ASP A 121 -20.58 3.56 -1.08
N LEU A 122 -20.22 4.16 0.05
CA LEU A 122 -20.96 5.25 0.70
C LEU A 122 -19.99 6.41 0.95
N LEU A 123 -19.55 7.03 -0.14
CA LEU A 123 -18.54 8.09 -0.06
C LEU A 123 -19.12 9.34 0.59
N ASP A 124 -18.50 9.77 1.68
CA ASP A 124 -18.71 11.10 2.26
C ASP A 124 -17.97 12.12 1.38
N PRO A 125 -18.68 13.11 0.79
CA PRO A 125 -18.04 14.15 -0.01
C PRO A 125 -16.95 14.92 0.76
N ALA A 126 -17.09 15.06 2.09
CA ALA A 126 -16.10 15.71 2.94
C ALA A 126 -14.82 14.87 3.12
N MET A 127 -14.91 13.54 2.93
CA MET A 127 -13.78 12.60 3.06
C MET A 127 -13.27 12.07 1.71
N ALA A 128 -13.77 12.65 0.60
CA ALA A 128 -13.45 12.20 -0.74
C ALA A 128 -12.73 13.27 -1.56
N HIS A 129 -11.82 12.82 -2.44
CA HIS A 129 -11.06 13.67 -3.36
C HIS A 129 -10.16 14.69 -2.64
N GLY A 130 -9.80 15.76 -3.32
CA GLY A 130 -8.92 16.86 -2.93
C GLY A 130 -8.08 17.29 -4.12
N ASP A 131 -7.57 18.52 -4.11
CA ASP A 131 -6.72 19.03 -5.19
C ASP A 131 -5.28 18.51 -5.03
N VAL A 132 -4.81 18.39 -3.78
CA VAL A 132 -3.50 17.81 -3.44
C VAL A 132 -3.66 16.85 -2.28
N LEU A 133 -2.98 15.72 -2.34
CA LEU A 133 -2.82 14.80 -1.23
C LEU A 133 -1.38 14.87 -0.74
N ALA A 134 -1.17 15.33 0.49
CA ALA A 134 0.11 15.21 1.18
C ALA A 134 0.17 13.86 1.89
N HIS A 135 1.24 13.12 1.65
CA HIS A 135 1.58 11.85 2.28
C HIS A 135 2.75 12.11 3.23
N VAL A 136 2.50 12.04 4.52
CA VAL A 136 3.52 12.22 5.58
C VAL A 136 3.68 10.89 6.30
N ALA A 137 4.86 10.29 6.24
CA ALA A 137 5.10 8.99 6.86
C ALA A 137 6.34 9.00 7.76
N SER A 138 6.36 8.13 8.77
CA SER A 138 7.45 8.02 9.75
C SER A 138 7.37 6.69 10.49
N ASP A 139 8.49 6.23 11.00
CA ASP A 139 8.52 5.13 11.98
C ASP A 139 8.19 5.59 13.40
N LYS A 140 7.96 6.90 13.61
CA LYS A 140 7.62 7.52 14.90
C LYS A 140 6.23 8.13 14.89
N ALA A 141 5.30 7.59 15.68
CA ALA A 141 3.92 8.12 15.77
C ALA A 141 3.89 9.60 16.19
N ALA A 142 4.76 10.01 17.12
CA ALA A 142 4.83 11.38 17.61
C ALA A 142 5.21 12.39 16.51
N ALA A 143 6.06 11.99 15.55
CA ALA A 143 6.43 12.84 14.42
C ALA A 143 5.23 13.13 13.52
N ILE A 144 4.39 12.11 13.26
CA ILE A 144 3.14 12.27 12.51
C ILE A 144 2.18 13.21 13.26
N GLN A 145 1.96 12.99 14.55
CA GLN A 145 1.04 13.82 15.35
C GLN A 145 1.45 15.29 15.34
N LYS A 146 2.73 15.59 15.61
CA LYS A 146 3.25 16.97 15.61
C LYS A 146 3.14 17.63 14.23
N THR A 147 3.45 16.89 13.16
CA THR A 147 3.34 17.41 11.80
C THR A 147 1.89 17.77 11.45
N VAL A 148 0.95 16.88 11.75
CA VAL A 148 -0.49 17.13 11.52
C VAL A 148 -0.98 18.31 12.34
N GLU A 149 -0.58 18.40 13.62
CA GLU A 149 -0.95 19.51 14.49
C GLU A 149 -0.44 20.86 13.96
N ARG A 150 0.82 20.94 13.55
CA ARG A 150 1.38 22.16 12.94
C ARG A 150 0.63 22.55 11.67
N LEU A 151 0.31 21.59 10.80
CA LEU A 151 -0.47 21.87 9.58
C LEU A 151 -1.87 22.37 9.88
N ARG A 152 -2.55 21.78 10.88
CA ARG A 152 -3.89 22.24 11.29
C ARG A 152 -3.87 23.65 11.90
N ASN A 153 -2.79 24.03 12.55
CA ASN A 153 -2.60 25.37 13.12
C ASN A 153 -2.05 26.38 12.11
N THR A 154 -1.69 25.95 10.90
CA THR A 154 -1.22 26.83 9.84
C THR A 154 -2.43 27.49 9.15
N THR A 155 -2.52 28.82 9.27
CA THR A 155 -3.51 29.60 8.51
C THR A 155 -2.90 29.95 7.15
N SER A 156 -3.61 29.63 6.08
CA SER A 156 -3.21 30.01 4.72
C SER A 156 -4.38 30.55 3.93
N PRO A 157 -4.24 31.68 3.20
CA PRO A 157 -5.27 32.15 2.29
C PRO A 157 -5.33 31.33 0.99
N HIS A 158 -4.39 30.42 0.79
CA HIS A 158 -4.18 29.74 -0.48
C HIS A 158 -4.67 28.29 -0.50
N TRP A 159 -4.85 27.67 0.68
CA TRP A 159 -5.31 26.29 0.77
C TRP A 159 -6.03 26.01 2.11
N THR A 160 -6.85 24.96 2.11
CA THR A 160 -7.52 24.45 3.30
C THR A 160 -7.38 22.93 3.37
N ILE A 161 -7.39 22.38 4.58
CA ILE A 161 -7.47 20.92 4.75
C ILE A 161 -8.91 20.47 4.48
N ARG A 162 -9.11 19.65 3.47
CA ARG A 162 -10.39 19.01 3.17
C ARG A 162 -10.66 17.86 4.13
N TRP A 163 -9.72 16.92 4.22
CA TRP A 163 -9.75 15.81 5.17
C TRP A 163 -8.34 15.34 5.50
N HIS A 164 -8.23 14.66 6.63
CA HIS A 164 -7.02 13.91 6.95
C HIS A 164 -7.38 12.60 7.65
N ILE A 165 -6.49 11.62 7.54
CA ILE A 165 -6.60 10.35 8.24
C ILE A 165 -5.20 9.87 8.62
N ASN A 166 -5.07 9.37 9.86
CA ASN A 166 -3.86 8.76 10.34
C ASN A 166 -3.99 7.24 10.26
N GLY A 167 -2.92 6.59 9.84
CA GLY A 167 -2.85 5.13 9.76
C GLY A 167 -1.60 4.59 10.41
N SER A 168 -1.63 3.32 10.74
CA SER A 168 -0.51 2.61 11.35
C SER A 168 -0.39 1.18 10.83
N ARG A 169 0.83 0.65 10.92
CA ARG A 169 1.17 -0.76 10.67
C ARG A 169 1.94 -1.29 11.87
N PRO A 170 1.29 -1.47 13.02
CA PRO A 170 1.97 -1.94 14.21
C PRO A 170 2.47 -3.37 14.00
N ALA A 171 3.69 -3.65 14.44
CA ALA A 171 4.24 -4.99 14.49
C ALA A 171 3.60 -5.77 15.65
N ASN A 172 2.32 -6.12 15.51
CA ASN A 172 1.51 -6.77 16.53
C ASN A 172 1.55 -8.31 16.45
N ARG A 173 2.42 -8.85 15.59
CA ARG A 173 2.76 -10.27 15.48
C ARG A 173 4.24 -10.41 15.20
N VAL A 174 4.88 -11.42 15.79
CA VAL A 174 6.28 -11.78 15.51
C VAL A 174 6.31 -13.15 14.84
N GLU A 175 6.93 -13.25 13.67
CA GLU A 175 7.25 -14.48 12.95
C GLU A 175 8.72 -14.45 12.52
N ASP A 176 9.44 -15.51 12.77
CA ASP A 176 10.86 -15.64 12.42
C ASP A 176 11.71 -14.41 12.86
N GLY A 177 11.40 -13.86 14.03
CA GLY A 177 12.04 -12.66 14.56
C GLY A 177 11.60 -11.35 13.92
N ARG A 178 10.65 -11.37 12.99
CA ARG A 178 10.14 -10.19 12.30
C ARG A 178 8.79 -9.76 12.86
N GLY A 179 8.63 -8.45 13.11
CA GLY A 179 7.34 -7.87 13.44
C GLY A 179 6.46 -7.73 12.19
N LEU A 180 5.28 -8.35 12.19
CA LEU A 180 4.28 -8.27 11.13
C LEU A 180 3.03 -7.56 11.64
N ALA A 181 2.38 -6.77 10.78
CA ALA A 181 1.12 -6.14 11.11
C ALA A 181 -0.06 -7.10 10.89
N ARG A 182 -1.03 -7.05 11.80
CA ARG A 182 -2.36 -7.61 11.59
C ARG A 182 -3.36 -6.49 11.42
N ASN A 183 -4.24 -6.64 10.44
CA ASN A 183 -5.35 -5.72 10.24
C ASN A 183 -6.48 -5.96 11.26
N PRO A 184 -7.50 -5.06 11.33
CA PRO A 184 -8.61 -5.22 12.25
C PRO A 184 -9.48 -6.47 12.04
N PHE A 185 -9.34 -7.18 10.92
CA PHE A 185 -9.92 -8.51 10.70
C PHE A 185 -9.02 -9.66 11.17
N HIS A 186 -7.95 -9.35 11.89
CA HIS A 186 -6.98 -10.28 12.48
C HIS A 186 -6.08 -11.02 11.49
N PHE A 187 -6.09 -10.64 10.20
CA PHE A 187 -5.23 -11.23 9.19
C PHE A 187 -3.89 -10.53 9.11
N THR A 188 -2.83 -11.32 9.00
CA THR A 188 -1.47 -10.80 8.79
C THR A 188 -1.37 -10.13 7.42
N GLU A 189 -0.84 -8.91 7.39
CA GLU A 189 -0.65 -8.10 6.18
C GLU A 189 0.73 -8.32 5.56
N GLY A 190 0.90 -7.77 4.33
CA GLY A 190 2.16 -7.77 3.61
C GLY A 190 2.30 -8.84 2.53
N PHE A 191 1.37 -9.79 2.45
CA PHE A 191 1.40 -10.83 1.43
C PHE A 191 0.80 -10.37 0.10
N GLY A 192 1.35 -10.89 -1.02
CA GLY A 192 0.86 -10.62 -2.37
C GLY A 192 1.27 -9.26 -2.95
N ASN A 193 2.18 -8.55 -2.30
CA ASN A 193 2.90 -7.42 -2.88
C ASN A 193 4.15 -7.90 -3.64
N PRO A 194 4.73 -7.05 -4.53
CA PRO A 194 6.02 -7.34 -5.14
C PRO A 194 7.10 -7.66 -4.10
N GLY A 195 7.93 -8.64 -4.40
CA GLY A 195 9.01 -9.09 -3.49
C GLY A 195 10.30 -8.28 -3.60
N THR A 196 10.45 -7.46 -4.62
CA THR A 196 11.65 -6.65 -4.87
C THR A 196 11.30 -5.22 -5.24
N ASP A 197 12.21 -4.28 -5.00
CA ASP A 197 12.04 -2.88 -5.42
C ASP A 197 11.91 -2.77 -6.94
N ARG A 198 12.69 -3.52 -7.70
CA ARG A 198 12.60 -3.52 -9.16
C ARG A 198 11.21 -3.92 -9.66
N GLU A 199 10.63 -4.98 -9.10
CA GLU A 199 9.28 -5.42 -9.45
C GLU A 199 8.24 -4.40 -9.01
N SER A 200 8.37 -3.85 -7.80
CA SER A 200 7.51 -2.79 -7.27
C SER A 200 7.49 -1.58 -8.21
N LEU A 201 8.65 -1.06 -8.59
CA LEU A 201 8.77 0.10 -9.46
C LEU A 201 8.24 -0.20 -10.88
N SER A 202 8.48 -1.40 -11.43
CA SER A 202 7.98 -1.78 -12.76
C SER A 202 6.45 -1.83 -12.84
N ARG A 203 5.77 -2.13 -11.73
CA ARG A 203 4.31 -2.13 -11.65
C ARG A 203 3.73 -0.73 -11.43
N ALA A 204 4.42 0.10 -10.65
CA ALA A 204 3.92 1.37 -10.19
C ALA A 204 4.26 2.54 -11.10
N LEU A 205 5.48 2.58 -11.67
CA LEU A 205 5.96 3.76 -12.39
C LEU A 205 5.51 3.78 -13.85
N ILE A 206 5.08 4.95 -14.28
CA ILE A 206 4.76 5.26 -15.67
C ILE A 206 6.04 5.26 -16.49
N SER A 207 6.07 4.47 -17.56
CA SER A 207 7.16 4.37 -18.50
C SER A 207 6.94 5.31 -19.71
N ALA A 208 8.03 5.64 -20.42
CA ALA A 208 7.99 6.58 -21.54
C ALA A 208 7.13 6.10 -22.74
N ASP A 209 6.93 4.79 -22.88
CA ASP A 209 6.13 4.17 -23.94
C ASP A 209 4.61 4.19 -23.70
N GLN A 210 4.14 4.68 -22.53
CA GLN A 210 2.71 4.72 -22.18
C GLN A 210 1.95 5.91 -22.78
N ASN A 211 2.61 6.74 -23.59
CA ASN A 211 2.01 7.93 -24.20
C ASN A 211 1.42 8.93 -23.19
N GLU A 212 1.98 8.98 -21.99
CA GLU A 212 1.67 10.01 -21.00
C GLU A 212 2.44 11.31 -21.29
N PRO A 213 2.00 12.47 -20.76
CA PRO A 213 2.80 13.69 -20.84
C PRO A 213 4.23 13.46 -20.33
N GLN A 214 5.23 14.02 -20.99
CA GLN A 214 6.64 13.80 -20.66
C GLN A 214 6.97 14.09 -19.18
N TRP A 215 6.34 15.10 -18.59
CA TRP A 215 6.53 15.43 -17.18
C TRP A 215 5.95 14.38 -16.20
N ALA A 216 5.04 13.51 -16.66
CA ALA A 216 4.40 12.47 -15.86
C ALA A 216 5.18 11.15 -15.87
N VAL A 217 6.16 10.99 -16.77
CA VAL A 217 7.00 9.80 -16.85
C VAL A 217 7.82 9.66 -15.56
N GLY A 218 7.83 8.44 -14.99
CA GLY A 218 8.43 8.19 -13.67
C GLY A 218 7.50 8.53 -12.49
N GLY A 219 6.30 9.06 -12.76
CA GLY A 219 5.23 9.19 -11.78
C GLY A 219 4.39 7.91 -11.63
N SER A 220 3.31 7.99 -10.86
CA SER A 220 2.42 6.87 -10.58
C SER A 220 0.98 7.32 -10.36
N TYR A 221 0.01 6.49 -10.67
CA TYR A 221 -1.37 6.70 -10.23
C TYR A 221 -1.57 6.08 -8.84
N GLN A 222 -2.07 6.87 -7.90
CA GLN A 222 -2.40 6.42 -6.56
C GLN A 222 -3.92 6.34 -6.40
N VAL A 223 -4.39 5.21 -5.89
CA VAL A 223 -5.76 5.05 -5.39
C VAL A 223 -5.72 5.06 -3.88
N VAL A 224 -6.58 5.85 -3.26
CA VAL A 224 -6.83 5.82 -1.82
C VAL A 224 -8.29 5.48 -1.60
N ARG A 225 -8.56 4.52 -0.72
CA ARG A 225 -9.92 4.19 -0.25
C ARG A 225 -9.90 4.06 1.28
N ILE A 226 -10.75 4.82 1.94
CA ILE A 226 -10.96 4.72 3.38
C ILE A 226 -12.08 3.72 3.59
N ILE A 227 -11.74 2.53 4.05
CA ILE A 227 -12.67 1.41 4.17
C ILE A 227 -12.89 1.10 5.65
N ARG A 228 -14.09 1.38 6.13
CA ARG A 228 -14.52 0.99 7.47
C ARG A 228 -14.85 -0.49 7.51
N PHE A 229 -14.48 -1.16 8.58
CA PHE A 229 -14.71 -2.57 8.83
C PHE A 229 -15.82 -2.77 9.85
N ALA A 230 -16.76 -3.65 9.55
CA ALA A 230 -17.78 -4.10 10.50
C ALA A 230 -17.21 -5.21 11.41
N THR A 231 -16.25 -4.86 12.28
CA THR A 231 -15.51 -5.81 13.12
C THR A 231 -16.41 -6.61 14.04
N ASP A 232 -17.44 -5.97 14.65
CA ASP A 232 -18.39 -6.66 15.52
C ASP A 232 -19.22 -7.71 14.77
N LEU A 233 -19.49 -7.50 13.49
CA LEU A 233 -20.16 -8.47 12.63
C LEU A 233 -19.20 -9.59 12.22
N TRP A 234 -17.97 -9.22 11.85
CA TRP A 234 -16.90 -10.13 11.46
C TRP A 234 -16.54 -11.12 12.58
N ASP A 235 -16.45 -10.64 13.82
CA ASP A 235 -16.06 -11.45 14.96
C ASP A 235 -17.14 -12.46 15.42
N LYS A 236 -18.36 -12.36 14.88
CA LYS A 236 -19.41 -13.37 15.08
C LYS A 236 -19.19 -14.62 14.22
N ASP A 237 -18.48 -14.51 13.12
CA ASP A 237 -18.18 -15.65 12.27
C ASP A 237 -17.01 -16.47 12.86
N SER A 238 -17.06 -17.78 12.65
CA SER A 238 -15.97 -18.66 13.06
C SER A 238 -14.69 -18.31 12.28
N VAL A 239 -13.52 -18.58 12.88
CA VAL A 239 -12.21 -18.41 12.22
C VAL A 239 -12.19 -19.12 10.86
N ARG A 240 -12.74 -20.33 10.78
CA ARG A 240 -12.83 -21.11 9.54
C ARG A 240 -13.63 -20.38 8.46
N GLU A 241 -14.75 -19.75 8.82
CA GLU A 241 -15.57 -19.00 7.86
C GLU A 241 -14.85 -17.73 7.41
N GLN A 242 -14.20 -17.01 8.32
CA GLN A 242 -13.39 -15.84 7.99
C GLN A 242 -12.24 -16.19 7.05
N GLU A 243 -11.54 -17.30 7.30
CA GLU A 243 -10.48 -17.80 6.43
C GLU A 243 -11.00 -18.22 5.05
N ARG A 244 -12.20 -18.84 5.01
CA ARG A 244 -12.89 -19.18 3.77
C ARG A 244 -13.20 -17.93 2.92
N ILE A 245 -13.76 -16.89 3.55
CA ILE A 245 -14.11 -15.64 2.90
C ILE A 245 -12.84 -14.95 2.33
N ILE A 246 -11.77 -14.87 3.10
CA ILE A 246 -10.51 -14.28 2.65
C ILE A 246 -9.81 -15.18 1.64
N GLY A 247 -9.83 -16.51 1.81
CA GLY A 247 -9.16 -17.49 0.97
C GLY A 247 -7.73 -17.82 1.42
N ARG A 248 -7.39 -17.47 2.67
CA ARG A 248 -6.14 -17.85 3.34
C ARG A 248 -6.30 -17.83 4.86
N ARG A 249 -5.34 -18.40 5.57
CA ARG A 249 -5.35 -18.42 7.03
C ARG A 249 -4.96 -17.04 7.62
N ARG A 250 -5.36 -16.79 8.85
CA ARG A 250 -5.02 -15.57 9.59
C ARG A 250 -3.52 -15.35 9.74
N ASP A 251 -2.74 -16.43 9.79
CA ASP A 251 -1.28 -16.39 9.85
C ASP A 251 -0.60 -16.04 8.51
N GLY A 252 -1.34 -16.03 7.42
CA GLY A 252 -0.86 -15.75 6.07
C GLY A 252 -0.71 -16.99 5.19
N GLY A 253 -0.69 -18.20 5.75
CA GLY A 253 -0.64 -19.45 5.01
C GLY A 253 -1.90 -19.65 4.15
N TRP A 254 -1.78 -20.45 3.10
CA TRP A 254 -2.87 -20.72 2.17
C TRP A 254 -3.75 -21.89 2.66
N LEU A 255 -5.00 -21.93 2.18
CA LEU A 255 -5.96 -22.97 2.59
C LEU A 255 -5.61 -24.36 2.07
N ASP A 256 -4.85 -24.45 0.99
CA ASP A 256 -4.32 -25.69 0.43
C ASP A 256 -3.09 -26.24 1.15
N GLY A 257 -2.60 -25.52 2.18
CA GLY A 257 -1.42 -25.88 2.96
C GLY A 257 -0.12 -25.27 2.44
N THR A 258 -0.14 -24.55 1.31
CA THR A 258 1.03 -23.82 0.81
C THR A 258 1.48 -22.79 1.85
N PRO A 259 2.79 -22.64 2.15
CA PRO A 259 3.34 -21.62 3.02
C PRO A 259 3.00 -20.20 2.58
N ALA A 260 3.03 -19.26 3.52
CA ALA A 260 2.64 -17.86 3.27
C ALA A 260 3.56 -17.12 2.25
N ASP A 261 4.81 -17.51 2.17
CA ASP A 261 5.84 -16.95 1.29
C ASP A 261 5.88 -17.60 -0.11
N GLU A 262 5.12 -18.69 -0.30
CA GLU A 262 4.96 -19.35 -1.58
C GLU A 262 3.66 -18.95 -2.29
N GLN A 263 3.53 -19.30 -3.58
CA GLN A 263 2.32 -19.02 -4.35
C GLN A 263 1.46 -20.29 -4.49
N PRO A 264 0.16 -20.24 -4.12
CA PRO A 264 -0.74 -21.37 -4.30
C PRO A 264 -1.01 -21.63 -5.77
N ASN A 265 -1.25 -22.88 -6.11
CA ASN A 265 -1.62 -23.28 -7.47
C ASN A 265 -3.14 -23.35 -7.63
N PHE A 266 -3.81 -22.22 -7.87
CA PHE A 266 -5.26 -22.20 -8.09
C PHE A 266 -5.72 -22.99 -9.32
N ALA A 267 -4.85 -23.22 -10.31
CA ALA A 267 -5.19 -24.03 -11.47
C ALA A 267 -5.35 -25.51 -11.11
N ALA A 268 -4.72 -26.00 -10.03
CA ALA A 268 -4.90 -27.34 -9.51
C ALA A 268 -6.21 -27.54 -8.73
N ASP A 269 -6.89 -26.44 -8.38
CA ASP A 269 -8.19 -26.43 -7.66
C ASP A 269 -9.27 -25.69 -8.48
N PRO A 270 -9.63 -26.15 -9.69
CA PRO A 270 -10.53 -25.44 -10.58
C PRO A 270 -11.96 -25.32 -10.04
N THR A 271 -12.35 -26.18 -9.11
CA THR A 271 -13.67 -26.18 -8.49
C THR A 271 -13.74 -25.42 -7.17
N GLY A 272 -12.63 -24.90 -6.66
CA GLY A 272 -12.58 -24.15 -5.39
C GLY A 272 -12.83 -24.99 -4.15
N ARG A 273 -12.44 -26.27 -4.17
CA ARG A 273 -12.63 -27.19 -3.01
C ARG A 273 -11.70 -26.84 -1.84
N LEU A 274 -10.48 -26.38 -2.16
CA LEU A 274 -9.48 -25.96 -1.18
C LEU A 274 -9.59 -24.46 -0.92
N THR A 275 -9.52 -23.64 -1.98
CA THR A 275 -9.68 -22.20 -1.90
C THR A 275 -10.93 -21.79 -2.67
N PRO A 276 -12.01 -21.33 -2.02
CA PRO A 276 -13.28 -21.01 -2.67
C PRO A 276 -13.11 -20.04 -3.85
N LEU A 277 -13.87 -20.24 -4.92
CA LEU A 277 -13.81 -19.41 -6.13
C LEU A 277 -14.19 -17.96 -5.86
N ASP A 278 -15.08 -17.74 -4.89
CA ASP A 278 -15.60 -16.46 -4.44
C ASP A 278 -14.77 -15.81 -3.30
N SER A 279 -13.67 -16.44 -2.88
CA SER A 279 -12.81 -15.87 -1.85
C SER A 279 -12.04 -14.64 -2.35
N HIS A 280 -11.83 -13.69 -1.43
CA HIS A 280 -11.18 -12.41 -1.72
C HIS A 280 -9.86 -12.54 -2.50
N VAL A 281 -8.94 -13.37 -2.02
CA VAL A 281 -7.61 -13.49 -2.66
C VAL A 281 -7.68 -14.14 -4.04
N ARG A 282 -8.64 -15.04 -4.26
CA ARG A 282 -8.83 -15.72 -5.55
C ARG A 282 -9.47 -14.80 -6.58
N LEU A 283 -10.45 -14.02 -6.18
CA LEU A 283 -11.04 -12.98 -7.04
C LEU A 283 -10.05 -11.85 -7.34
N ALA A 284 -9.31 -11.38 -6.32
CA ALA A 284 -8.33 -10.31 -6.50
C ALA A 284 -7.22 -10.70 -7.49
N ALA A 285 -6.75 -11.96 -7.44
CA ALA A 285 -5.64 -12.46 -8.26
C ALA A 285 -5.87 -13.92 -8.69
N PRO A 286 -6.78 -14.17 -9.65
CA PRO A 286 -7.15 -15.52 -10.08
C PRO A 286 -6.00 -16.29 -10.72
N ASP A 287 -5.05 -15.59 -11.34
CA ASP A 287 -3.77 -16.15 -11.75
C ASP A 287 -2.65 -15.53 -10.90
N ARG A 288 -2.10 -16.34 -9.99
CA ARG A 288 -1.03 -15.91 -9.09
C ARG A 288 0.31 -15.69 -9.79
N ARG A 289 0.48 -16.19 -11.01
CA ARG A 289 1.68 -15.96 -11.83
C ARG A 289 1.66 -14.58 -12.49
N THR A 290 0.43 -14.04 -12.72
CA THR A 290 0.20 -12.71 -13.27
C THR A 290 -0.68 -11.89 -12.33
N PRO A 291 -0.18 -11.53 -11.13
CA PRO A 291 -0.97 -10.77 -10.18
C PRO A 291 -1.30 -9.37 -10.72
N PRO A 292 -2.34 -8.71 -10.18
CA PRO A 292 -2.68 -7.34 -10.57
C PRO A 292 -1.45 -6.43 -10.55
N PRO A 293 -1.22 -5.58 -11.56
CA PRO A 293 -0.05 -4.71 -11.64
C PRO A 293 -0.20 -3.49 -10.72
N ILE A 294 -0.32 -3.74 -9.42
CA ILE A 294 -0.43 -2.73 -8.36
C ILE A 294 0.59 -2.99 -7.26
N VAL A 295 0.99 -1.91 -6.57
CA VAL A 295 1.80 -1.94 -5.35
C VAL A 295 0.97 -1.37 -4.22
N ARG A 296 0.66 -2.18 -3.21
CA ARG A 296 -0.17 -1.75 -2.07
C ARG A 296 0.70 -1.22 -0.94
N ARG A 297 0.29 -0.07 -0.39
CA ARG A 297 0.90 0.61 0.75
C ARG A 297 -0.21 1.00 1.74
N SER A 298 -0.92 0.00 2.24
CA SER A 298 -2.11 0.19 3.09
C SER A 298 -1.72 0.27 4.56
N TYR A 299 -2.60 0.91 5.36
CA TYR A 299 -2.45 1.10 6.79
C TYR A 299 -3.78 0.81 7.48
N SER A 300 -3.73 0.25 8.69
CA SER A 300 -4.91 0.21 9.55
C SER A 300 -5.17 1.59 10.15
N TYR A 301 -6.43 1.94 10.39
CA TYR A 301 -6.80 3.12 11.15
C TYR A 301 -7.80 2.76 12.26
N ASP A 302 -7.82 3.58 13.30
CA ASP A 302 -8.82 3.56 14.37
C ASP A 302 -9.08 5.01 14.80
N ARG A 303 -10.32 5.45 14.65
CA ARG A 303 -10.79 6.78 15.07
C ARG A 303 -11.67 6.72 16.33
N GLY A 304 -11.76 5.54 16.96
CA GLY A 304 -12.61 5.29 18.11
C GLY A 304 -14.07 5.05 17.72
N ASN A 305 -14.91 4.73 18.74
CA ASN A 305 -16.35 4.51 18.58
C ASN A 305 -16.74 3.48 17.50
N GLY A 306 -15.90 2.46 17.28
CA GLY A 306 -16.12 1.45 16.25
C GLY A 306 -15.87 1.91 14.81
N ASP A 307 -15.24 3.10 14.62
CA ASP A 307 -14.78 3.56 13.32
C ASP A 307 -13.33 3.13 13.09
N THR A 308 -13.17 1.86 12.77
CA THR A 308 -11.89 1.20 12.49
C THR A 308 -11.92 0.54 11.13
N GLY A 309 -10.75 0.36 10.53
CA GLY A 309 -10.64 -0.25 9.21
C GLY A 309 -9.28 -0.08 8.56
N ILE A 310 -9.27 0.09 7.25
CA ILE A 310 -8.05 0.20 6.46
C ILE A 310 -8.07 1.45 5.57
N ILE A 311 -6.95 2.14 5.54
CA ILE A 311 -6.61 3.08 4.48
C ILE A 311 -5.98 2.24 3.38
N PHE A 312 -6.79 1.76 2.47
CA PHE A 312 -6.27 1.07 1.30
C PHE A 312 -5.60 2.10 0.39
N SER A 313 -4.32 1.91 0.14
CA SER A 313 -3.56 2.72 -0.81
C SER A 313 -2.81 1.82 -1.75
N CYS A 314 -2.95 2.05 -3.06
CA CYS A 314 -2.16 1.33 -4.06
C CYS A 314 -1.68 2.26 -5.18
N PHE A 315 -0.54 1.87 -5.75
CA PHE A 315 0.17 2.60 -6.80
C PHE A 315 0.25 1.72 -8.04
N GLN A 316 0.06 2.32 -9.20
CA GLN A 316 0.08 1.65 -10.48
C GLN A 316 0.36 2.63 -11.62
N ARG A 317 0.86 2.10 -12.72
CA ARG A 317 1.06 2.86 -13.95
C ARG A 317 -0.20 2.94 -14.84
N ASP A 318 -1.26 2.19 -14.50
CA ASP A 318 -2.53 2.16 -15.22
C ASP A 318 -3.67 1.83 -14.27
N LEU A 319 -4.60 2.77 -14.08
CA LEU A 319 -5.77 2.61 -13.20
C LEU A 319 -6.70 1.50 -13.67
N THR A 320 -6.91 1.40 -14.99
CA THR A 320 -7.88 0.46 -15.57
C THR A 320 -7.38 -0.97 -15.50
N GLN A 321 -6.11 -1.21 -15.84
CA GLN A 321 -5.51 -2.55 -15.77
C GLN A 321 -5.15 -2.96 -14.33
N GLY A 322 -4.89 -1.99 -13.46
CA GLY A 322 -4.54 -2.20 -12.06
C GLY A 322 -5.76 -2.33 -11.16
N PHE A 323 -6.05 -1.25 -10.44
CA PHE A 323 -7.08 -1.22 -9.40
C PHE A 323 -8.48 -1.48 -9.94
N GLU A 324 -8.91 -0.82 -11.04
CA GLU A 324 -10.28 -0.95 -11.55
C GLU A 324 -10.59 -2.38 -12.00
N ALA A 325 -9.63 -3.06 -12.65
CA ALA A 325 -9.81 -4.46 -13.04
C ALA A 325 -9.92 -5.39 -11.82
N ALA A 326 -9.13 -5.15 -10.77
CA ALA A 326 -9.22 -5.92 -9.52
C ALA A 326 -10.56 -5.64 -8.81
N GLN A 327 -10.96 -4.38 -8.67
CA GLN A 327 -12.21 -3.97 -8.03
C GLN A 327 -13.44 -4.58 -8.73
N LYS A 328 -13.42 -4.62 -10.07
CA LYS A 328 -14.50 -5.27 -10.83
C LYS A 328 -14.64 -6.77 -10.53
N ARG A 329 -13.52 -7.48 -10.35
CA ARG A 329 -13.58 -8.91 -9.98
C ARG A 329 -14.08 -9.15 -8.56
N LEU A 330 -13.90 -8.20 -7.66
CA LEU A 330 -14.33 -8.26 -6.25
C LEU A 330 -15.80 -7.88 -6.06
N GLU A 331 -16.51 -7.45 -7.10
CA GLU A 331 -17.94 -7.15 -7.01
C GLU A 331 -18.73 -8.39 -6.56
N GLY A 332 -19.50 -8.23 -5.48
CA GLY A 332 -20.35 -9.31 -4.94
C GLY A 332 -19.61 -10.38 -4.14
N GLU A 333 -18.31 -10.19 -3.82
CA GLU A 333 -17.57 -11.10 -2.95
C GLU A 333 -18.20 -11.20 -1.55
N PRO A 334 -18.08 -12.36 -0.85
CA PRO A 334 -18.60 -12.54 0.51
C PRO A 334 -18.05 -11.54 1.52
N LEU A 335 -16.84 -11.01 1.30
CA LEU A 335 -16.20 -10.00 2.16
C LEU A 335 -16.93 -8.66 2.12
N ALA A 336 -17.63 -8.33 1.01
CA ALA A 336 -18.27 -7.03 0.81
C ALA A 336 -19.25 -6.63 1.92
N LYS A 337 -19.94 -7.60 2.56
CA LYS A 337 -20.88 -7.33 3.66
C LYS A 337 -20.24 -6.76 4.93
N TYR A 338 -18.90 -6.85 5.06
CA TYR A 338 -18.15 -6.34 6.20
C TYR A 338 -17.39 -5.04 5.90
N LEU A 339 -17.47 -4.55 4.66
CA LEU A 339 -16.72 -3.41 4.19
C LEU A 339 -17.64 -2.25 3.84
N LEU A 340 -17.27 -1.05 4.27
CA LEU A 340 -17.95 0.17 3.87
C LEU A 340 -16.89 1.21 3.47
N THR A 341 -16.78 1.51 2.19
CA THR A 341 -15.90 2.57 1.72
C THR A 341 -16.56 3.93 1.92
N THR A 342 -15.93 4.76 2.74
CA THR A 342 -16.48 6.05 3.16
C THR A 342 -15.74 7.25 2.58
N GLY A 343 -14.58 7.06 1.93
CA GLY A 343 -13.81 8.18 1.39
C GLY A 343 -12.61 7.74 0.55
N GLY A 344 -11.77 8.71 0.20
CA GLY A 344 -10.58 8.53 -0.62
C GLY A 344 -10.66 9.21 -1.98
N GLY A 345 -9.87 8.78 -2.94
CA GLY A 345 -9.82 9.39 -4.27
C GLY A 345 -8.75 8.80 -5.17
N TYR A 346 -8.72 9.26 -6.41
CA TYR A 346 -7.65 9.04 -7.36
C TYR A 346 -6.73 10.24 -7.40
N PHE A 347 -5.45 9.97 -7.38
CA PHE A 347 -4.41 10.98 -7.42
C PHE A 347 -3.28 10.56 -8.36
N PHE A 348 -2.55 11.54 -8.86
CA PHE A 348 -1.32 11.33 -9.60
C PHE A 348 -0.13 11.70 -8.72
N VAL A 349 0.78 10.77 -8.49
CA VAL A 349 2.04 11.00 -7.80
C VAL A 349 3.08 11.44 -8.82
N PRO A 350 3.58 12.68 -8.76
CA PRO A 350 4.60 13.15 -9.69
C PRO A 350 5.92 12.38 -9.52
N PRO A 351 6.77 12.35 -10.56
CA PRO A 351 8.14 11.87 -10.41
C PRO A 351 8.89 12.66 -9.35
N HIS A 352 9.92 12.04 -8.77
CA HIS A 352 10.72 12.68 -7.72
C HIS A 352 11.31 14.04 -8.18
N GLY A 353 11.42 14.97 -7.22
CA GLY A 353 11.91 16.32 -7.45
C GLY A 353 10.79 17.36 -7.47
N ASN A 354 11.11 18.58 -7.86
CA ASN A 354 10.18 19.73 -7.83
C ASN A 354 9.80 20.25 -9.23
N LYS A 355 10.38 19.72 -10.29
CA LYS A 355 10.14 20.20 -11.66
C LYS A 355 8.66 20.13 -12.07
N TRP A 356 7.91 19.17 -11.52
CA TRP A 356 6.47 19.06 -11.78
C TRP A 356 5.67 20.27 -11.28
N ILE A 357 6.17 20.99 -10.25
CA ILE A 357 5.51 22.19 -9.73
C ILE A 357 5.50 23.29 -10.79
N ASP A 358 6.54 23.37 -11.59
CA ASP A 358 6.69 24.38 -12.65
C ASP A 358 5.63 24.22 -13.76
N THR A 359 5.05 23.01 -13.90
CA THR A 359 3.92 22.75 -14.82
C THR A 359 2.66 23.52 -14.41
N PHE A 360 2.58 23.97 -13.15
CA PHE A 360 1.43 24.69 -12.57
C PHE A 360 1.72 26.19 -12.33
N SER A 361 2.89 26.68 -12.73
CA SER A 361 3.33 28.07 -12.55
C SER A 361 2.78 28.98 -13.63
#